data_38f90122ae4579ba6c03cf65b498699c
#
_entry.id   38f90122ae4579ba6c03cf65b498699c
#
_cell.length_a   1.000
_cell.length_b   1.000
_cell.length_c   1.000
_cell.angle_alpha   90.00
_cell.angle_beta   90.00
_cell.angle_gamma   90.00
#
_symmetry.space_group_name_H-M   'P 1'
#
loop_
_entity.id
_entity.type
_entity.pdbx_description
1 polymer ?
#
loop_
_entity_poly.entity_id
_entity_poly.type
_entity_poly.pdbx_seq_one_letter_code
_entity_poly.pdbx_strand_id
1 'polypeptide(L)'
;MNFHGKDIKIFTGSSNVDVAQGIAGCLGLPLGKSDCTQFSDGEISVSLHESVRGSDCFIVQSTCAPVNDNLMEMLIMIDAMKRASAARITVVMPYFGYARQDRKAKARDPISAKLCADIITCAGADRVLTMDLHANQIQGFFNIPVDHLQGASLLANHMREKIGGNNDDYIVVSPDLGSVTRSRNFASKIGTGLAIIDKRRPKANVCEVMNIIGDAKGKKVILVDDMIDTAGTLCNAANAIVEKGGATEVYACATHAVLSGSAIERIQNSAIKEVVLLDTIPVPKEKMIDKFTILPVAPTFAEAIARIYNDKPFTAAFG
;
A
#
# COMPACT_ATOMS: atom_id res chain seq x y z
N MET A 1 -6.86 20.74 28.51
CA MET A 1 -6.86 19.25 28.60
C MET A 1 -5.96 18.78 27.48
N ASN A 2 -4.92 18.04 27.78
CA ASN A 2 -4.13 17.39 26.74
C ASN A 2 -4.97 16.26 26.16
N PHE A 3 -5.28 16.32 24.88
CA PHE A 3 -6.01 15.27 24.15
C PHE A 3 -5.12 14.07 23.79
N HIS A 4 -3.84 14.07 24.23
CA HIS A 4 -2.87 13.03 23.97
C HIS A 4 -2.74 12.10 25.17
N GLY A 5 -2.37 10.86 24.90
CA GLY A 5 -1.87 9.96 25.90
C GLY A 5 -0.56 10.48 26.54
N LYS A 6 -0.18 9.90 27.64
CA LYS A 6 1.03 10.31 28.38
C LYS A 6 2.33 10.00 27.63
N ASP A 7 2.32 9.01 26.73
CA ASP A 7 3.45 8.51 25.95
C ASP A 7 2.96 7.79 24.68
N ILE A 8 3.87 7.61 23.71
CA ILE A 8 3.64 6.82 22.52
C ILE A 8 4.06 5.36 22.79
N LYS A 9 3.24 4.42 22.37
CA LYS A 9 3.59 2.99 22.33
C LYS A 9 3.30 2.40 20.96
N ILE A 10 4.30 1.74 20.38
CA ILE A 10 4.20 1.10 19.06
C ILE A 10 4.11 -0.40 19.28
N PHE A 11 3.02 -1.00 18.86
CA PHE A 11 2.83 -2.45 18.88
C PHE A 11 2.76 -2.98 17.45
N THR A 12 3.10 -4.23 17.29
CA THR A 12 3.00 -4.92 16.00
C THR A 12 2.12 -6.14 16.12
N GLY A 13 1.30 -6.37 15.09
CA GLY A 13 0.80 -7.70 14.81
C GLY A 13 1.85 -8.53 14.05
N SER A 14 1.44 -9.69 13.55
CA SER A 14 2.34 -10.66 12.94
C SER A 14 2.70 -10.36 11.47
N SER A 15 1.88 -9.55 10.78
CA SER A 15 1.96 -9.46 9.30
C SER A 15 3.13 -8.66 8.77
N ASN A 16 3.62 -7.64 9.49
CA ASN A 16 4.68 -6.75 8.99
C ASN A 16 5.57 -6.20 10.13
N VAL A 17 6.25 -7.11 10.81
CA VAL A 17 7.08 -6.81 11.98
C VAL A 17 8.25 -5.89 11.62
N ASP A 18 8.86 -6.07 10.45
CA ASP A 18 10.02 -5.29 10.01
C ASP A 18 9.67 -3.79 9.86
N VAL A 19 8.50 -3.49 9.29
CA VAL A 19 8.02 -2.10 9.20
C VAL A 19 7.74 -1.53 10.58
N ALA A 20 7.13 -2.30 11.48
CA ALA A 20 6.89 -1.84 12.86
C ALA A 20 8.20 -1.56 13.62
N GLN A 21 9.20 -2.42 13.48
CA GLN A 21 10.54 -2.21 14.04
C GLN A 21 11.21 -0.97 13.44
N GLY A 22 11.11 -0.79 12.12
CA GLY A 22 11.63 0.39 11.44
C GLY A 22 10.96 1.67 11.93
N ILE A 23 9.63 1.69 12.10
CA ILE A 23 8.89 2.83 12.65
C ILE A 23 9.36 3.15 14.07
N ALA A 24 9.41 2.15 14.95
CA ALA A 24 9.86 2.31 16.33
C ALA A 24 11.31 2.84 16.38
N GLY A 25 12.21 2.29 15.56
CA GLY A 25 13.59 2.75 15.43
C GLY A 25 13.70 4.20 14.98
N CYS A 26 12.93 4.65 13.99
CA CYS A 26 12.90 6.04 13.54
C CYS A 26 12.38 7.00 14.62
N LEU A 27 11.48 6.53 15.49
CA LEU A 27 10.95 7.31 16.61
C LEU A 27 11.86 7.25 17.88
N GLY A 28 12.90 6.43 17.86
CA GLY A 28 13.75 6.21 19.04
C GLY A 28 13.02 5.47 20.18
N LEU A 29 12.02 4.66 19.85
CA LEU A 29 11.18 3.93 20.80
C LEU A 29 11.41 2.42 20.66
N PRO A 30 11.25 1.63 21.74
CA PRO A 30 11.15 0.18 21.62
C PRO A 30 9.77 -0.21 21.09
N LEU A 31 9.67 -1.40 20.50
CA LEU A 31 8.36 -2.02 20.29
C LEU A 31 7.75 -2.40 21.65
N GLY A 32 6.44 -2.23 21.74
CA GLY A 32 5.64 -2.68 22.87
C GLY A 32 5.67 -4.20 23.00
N LYS A 33 5.66 -4.68 24.23
CA LYS A 33 5.72 -6.10 24.53
C LYS A 33 4.33 -6.74 24.40
N SER A 34 4.13 -7.50 23.35
CA SER A 34 2.90 -8.27 23.12
C SER A 34 3.23 -9.56 22.40
N ASP A 35 2.38 -10.56 22.59
CA ASP A 35 2.39 -11.79 21.84
C ASP A 35 1.10 -11.92 21.04
N CYS A 36 1.23 -12.30 19.78
CA CYS A 36 0.14 -12.71 18.90
C CYS A 36 0.39 -14.17 18.52
N THR A 37 -0.46 -15.05 18.98
CA THR A 37 -0.35 -16.50 18.79
C THR A 37 -1.68 -17.05 18.27
N GLN A 38 -1.69 -18.33 17.92
CA GLN A 38 -2.87 -19.01 17.46
C GLN A 38 -3.07 -20.28 18.29
N PHE A 39 -4.29 -20.51 18.75
CA PHE A 39 -4.67 -21.78 19.37
C PHE A 39 -4.67 -22.90 18.33
N SER A 40 -4.69 -24.14 18.78
CA SER A 40 -4.64 -25.33 17.90
C SER A 40 -5.85 -25.49 16.97
N ASP A 41 -6.96 -24.86 17.30
CA ASP A 41 -8.17 -24.78 16.47
C ASP A 41 -8.19 -23.60 15.50
N GLY A 42 -7.13 -22.72 15.56
CA GLY A 42 -6.97 -21.58 14.65
C GLY A 42 -7.47 -20.25 15.23
N GLU A 43 -8.03 -20.20 16.43
CA GLU A 43 -8.39 -18.94 17.06
C GLU A 43 -7.15 -18.13 17.44
N ILE A 44 -7.22 -16.80 17.25
CA ILE A 44 -6.12 -15.90 17.54
C ILE A 44 -6.14 -15.49 19.00
N SER A 45 -4.97 -15.53 19.64
CA SER A 45 -4.75 -15.09 21.02
C SER A 45 -3.75 -13.95 21.04
N VAL A 46 -4.12 -12.85 21.71
CA VAL A 46 -3.26 -11.68 21.92
C VAL A 46 -3.04 -11.46 23.41
N SER A 47 -1.80 -11.22 23.82
CA SER A 47 -1.42 -10.87 25.18
C SER A 47 -0.56 -9.61 25.19
N LEU A 48 -0.91 -8.64 26.05
CA LEU A 48 -0.09 -7.44 26.30
C LEU A 48 0.74 -7.66 27.57
N HIS A 49 2.06 -7.52 27.48
CA HIS A 49 2.99 -7.77 28.59
C HIS A 49 3.49 -6.49 29.25
N GLU A 50 2.86 -5.37 28.93
CA GLU A 50 3.12 -4.08 29.58
C GLU A 50 1.83 -3.25 29.69
N SER A 51 1.86 -2.27 30.58
CA SER A 51 0.72 -1.39 30.76
C SER A 51 0.59 -0.40 29.61
N VAL A 52 -0.59 -0.33 29.01
CA VAL A 52 -0.96 0.66 27.98
C VAL A 52 -1.86 1.76 28.53
N ARG A 53 -2.14 1.73 29.84
CA ARG A 53 -3.08 2.66 30.48
C ARG A 53 -2.67 4.11 30.29
N GLY A 54 -3.55 4.86 29.63
CA GLY A 54 -3.36 6.29 29.36
C GLY A 54 -2.30 6.61 28.31
N SER A 55 -1.82 5.61 27.54
CA SER A 55 -0.88 5.80 26.43
C SER A 55 -1.59 5.97 25.10
N ASP A 56 -0.96 6.66 24.14
CA ASP A 56 -1.33 6.62 22.73
C ASP A 56 -0.71 5.38 22.10
N CYS A 57 -1.54 4.41 21.76
CA CYS A 57 -1.13 3.14 21.19
C CYS A 57 -1.30 3.13 19.67
N PHE A 58 -0.23 2.76 18.98
CA PHE A 58 -0.20 2.57 17.54
C PHE A 58 -0.02 1.09 17.24
N ILE A 59 -0.99 0.47 16.58
CA ILE A 59 -0.97 -0.94 16.18
C ILE A 59 -0.56 -0.99 14.71
N VAL A 60 0.63 -1.50 14.42
CA VAL A 60 1.12 -1.66 13.04
C VAL A 60 0.76 -3.05 12.55
N GLN A 61 -0.16 -3.12 11.56
CA GLN A 61 -0.61 -4.38 10.98
C GLN A 61 -1.10 -4.17 9.55
N SER A 62 -0.43 -4.77 8.58
CA SER A 62 -0.93 -4.86 7.21
C SER A 62 -1.97 -5.98 7.10
N THR A 63 -3.16 -5.68 6.58
CA THR A 63 -4.20 -6.69 6.40
C THR A 63 -4.03 -7.42 5.06
N CYS A 64 -2.79 -7.84 4.76
CA CYS A 64 -2.41 -8.68 3.62
C CYS A 64 -2.67 -10.18 3.92
N ALA A 65 -2.28 -11.06 3.01
CA ALA A 65 -2.42 -12.50 3.20
C ALA A 65 -1.55 -13.00 4.39
N PRO A 66 -2.11 -13.86 5.25
CA PRO A 66 -3.50 -14.37 5.30
C PRO A 66 -4.49 -13.29 5.77
N VAL A 67 -5.33 -12.80 4.86
CA VAL A 67 -6.08 -11.55 5.02
C VAL A 67 -7.03 -11.58 6.23
N ASN A 68 -7.74 -12.68 6.41
CA ASN A 68 -8.74 -12.80 7.48
C ASN A 68 -8.07 -12.89 8.85
N ASP A 69 -6.97 -13.62 8.95
CA ASP A 69 -6.23 -13.80 10.20
C ASP A 69 -5.59 -12.48 10.63
N ASN A 70 -4.94 -11.77 9.71
CA ASN A 70 -4.32 -10.48 9.98
C ASN A 70 -5.35 -9.41 10.35
N LEU A 71 -6.54 -9.43 9.75
CA LEU A 71 -7.63 -8.55 10.14
C LEU A 71 -8.14 -8.88 11.54
N MET A 72 -8.42 -10.16 11.83
CA MET A 72 -8.91 -10.58 13.13
C MET A 72 -7.89 -10.32 14.24
N GLU A 73 -6.61 -10.59 14.00
CA GLU A 73 -5.52 -10.28 14.94
C GLU A 73 -5.53 -8.80 15.33
N MET A 74 -5.62 -7.92 14.35
CA MET A 74 -5.70 -6.47 14.56
C MET A 74 -6.93 -6.09 15.41
N LEU A 75 -8.10 -6.67 15.13
CA LEU A 75 -9.33 -6.40 15.88
C LEU A 75 -9.21 -6.82 17.35
N ILE A 76 -8.60 -7.98 17.62
CA ILE A 76 -8.36 -8.49 18.98
C ILE A 76 -7.33 -7.60 19.70
N MET A 77 -6.28 -7.12 19.02
CA MET A 77 -5.33 -6.17 19.60
C MET A 77 -6.01 -4.85 20.00
N ILE A 78 -6.91 -4.32 19.17
CA ILE A 78 -7.69 -3.11 19.48
C ILE A 78 -8.52 -3.34 20.74
N ASP A 79 -9.25 -4.46 20.84
CA ASP A 79 -10.09 -4.78 22.01
C ASP A 79 -9.24 -4.93 23.28
N ALA A 80 -8.09 -5.60 23.20
CA ALA A 80 -7.17 -5.76 24.32
C ALA A 80 -6.69 -4.40 24.84
N MET A 81 -6.27 -3.49 23.96
CA MET A 81 -5.81 -2.15 24.35
C MET A 81 -6.94 -1.30 24.94
N LYS A 82 -8.13 -1.37 24.35
CA LYS A 82 -9.32 -0.68 24.84
C LYS A 82 -9.67 -1.14 26.27
N ARG A 83 -9.68 -2.45 26.52
CA ARG A 83 -9.93 -3.01 27.85
C ARG A 83 -8.82 -2.70 28.84
N ALA A 84 -7.58 -2.54 28.38
CA ALA A 84 -6.44 -2.12 29.20
C ALA A 84 -6.37 -0.60 29.41
N SER A 85 -7.38 0.15 28.95
CA SER A 85 -7.52 1.60 29.13
C SER A 85 -6.43 2.42 28.42
N ALA A 86 -6.06 2.07 27.20
CA ALA A 86 -5.31 2.97 26.32
C ALA A 86 -6.06 4.30 26.19
N ALA A 87 -5.36 5.41 26.07
CA ALA A 87 -5.98 6.72 25.93
C ALA A 87 -6.51 6.95 24.51
N ARG A 88 -5.76 6.49 23.52
CA ARG A 88 -6.11 6.53 22.08
C ARG A 88 -5.49 5.33 21.38
N ILE A 89 -6.22 4.75 20.43
CA ILE A 89 -5.78 3.61 19.64
C ILE A 89 -5.79 4.02 18.17
N THR A 90 -4.61 4.13 17.58
CA THR A 90 -4.43 4.38 16.15
C THR A 90 -4.01 3.09 15.45
N VAL A 91 -4.78 2.68 14.45
CA VAL A 91 -4.42 1.54 13.62
C VAL A 91 -3.57 2.03 12.45
N VAL A 92 -2.35 1.54 12.37
CA VAL A 92 -1.40 1.81 11.29
C VAL A 92 -1.44 0.63 10.33
N MET A 93 -2.13 0.81 9.21
CA MET A 93 -2.28 -0.21 8.17
C MET A 93 -1.50 0.21 6.92
N PRO A 94 -0.22 -0.20 6.76
CA PRO A 94 0.53 0.06 5.53
C PRO A 94 -0.21 -0.44 4.30
N TYR A 95 -0.92 -1.57 4.42
CA TYR A 95 -1.84 -2.10 3.42
C TYR A 95 -3.21 -2.40 4.04
N PHE A 96 -4.27 -1.85 3.41
CA PHE A 96 -5.67 -2.12 3.76
C PHE A 96 -6.25 -3.18 2.84
N GLY A 97 -6.46 -4.37 3.35
CA GLY A 97 -7.12 -5.48 2.65
C GLY A 97 -8.59 -5.18 2.35
N TYR A 98 -9.19 -5.93 1.43
CA TYR A 98 -10.58 -5.73 0.95
C TYR A 98 -10.83 -4.39 0.23
N ALA A 99 -9.84 -3.51 0.09
CA ALA A 99 -9.98 -2.19 -0.55
C ALA A 99 -10.49 -2.25 -1.99
N ARG A 100 -10.28 -3.36 -2.71
CA ARG A 100 -10.76 -3.55 -4.09
C ARG A 100 -12.28 -3.71 -4.22
N GLN A 101 -12.98 -3.94 -3.10
CA GLN A 101 -14.44 -4.04 -3.03
C GLN A 101 -15.03 -2.77 -2.41
N ASP A 102 -14.72 -1.64 -3.00
CA ASP A 102 -15.14 -0.29 -2.59
C ASP A 102 -16.53 0.09 -3.12
N ARG A 103 -17.04 -0.65 -4.08
CA ARG A 103 -18.33 -0.43 -4.75
C ARG A 103 -18.94 -1.74 -5.25
N LYS A 104 -20.22 -1.72 -5.53
CA LYS A 104 -20.89 -2.82 -6.23
C LYS A 104 -20.48 -2.81 -7.70
N ALA A 105 -19.69 -3.80 -8.13
CA ALA A 105 -19.34 -4.00 -9.54
C ALA A 105 -20.51 -4.63 -10.32
N LYS A 106 -21.33 -5.45 -9.64
CA LYS A 106 -22.54 -6.10 -10.18
C LYS A 106 -23.68 -5.95 -9.19
N ALA A 107 -24.90 -6.20 -9.66
CA ALA A 107 -26.08 -6.26 -8.79
C ALA A 107 -25.86 -7.29 -7.65
N ARG A 108 -26.20 -6.91 -6.42
CA ARG A 108 -26.10 -7.70 -5.19
C ARG A 108 -24.68 -7.97 -4.68
N ASP A 109 -23.64 -7.35 -5.25
CA ASP A 109 -22.28 -7.42 -4.70
C ASP A 109 -22.23 -6.74 -3.33
N PRO A 110 -21.36 -7.21 -2.42
CA PRO A 110 -21.05 -6.52 -1.18
C PRO A 110 -20.18 -5.27 -1.44
N ILE A 111 -20.05 -4.44 -0.40
CA ILE A 111 -19.02 -3.39 -0.31
C ILE A 111 -18.13 -3.76 0.89
N SER A 112 -17.23 -4.71 0.70
CA SER A 112 -16.45 -5.30 1.79
C SER A 112 -15.48 -4.29 2.42
N ALA A 113 -15.01 -3.31 1.66
CA ALA A 113 -14.18 -2.23 2.21
C ALA A 113 -14.93 -1.43 3.28
N LYS A 114 -16.24 -1.16 3.07
CA LYS A 114 -17.09 -0.48 4.07
C LYS A 114 -17.31 -1.37 5.31
N LEU A 115 -17.58 -2.66 5.10
CA LEU A 115 -17.74 -3.60 6.21
C LEU A 115 -16.48 -3.66 7.08
N CYS A 116 -15.30 -3.76 6.48
CA CYS A 116 -14.04 -3.77 7.23
C CYS A 116 -13.81 -2.45 7.99
N ALA A 117 -14.12 -1.30 7.38
CA ALA A 117 -14.02 0.00 8.04
C ALA A 117 -14.94 0.08 9.27
N ASP A 118 -16.19 -0.42 9.16
CA ASP A 118 -17.14 -0.44 10.27
C ASP A 118 -16.68 -1.37 11.40
N ILE A 119 -16.18 -2.55 11.09
CA ILE A 119 -15.70 -3.51 12.10
C ILE A 119 -14.50 -2.94 12.86
N ILE A 120 -13.53 -2.33 12.17
CA ILE A 120 -12.36 -1.68 12.79
C ILE A 120 -12.81 -0.56 13.73
N THR A 121 -13.75 0.28 13.29
CA THR A 121 -14.31 1.36 14.12
C THR A 121 -15.05 0.81 15.32
N CYS A 122 -15.87 -0.22 15.13
CA CYS A 122 -16.65 -0.88 16.20
C CYS A 122 -15.76 -1.54 17.25
N ALA A 123 -14.64 -2.15 16.84
CA ALA A 123 -13.66 -2.75 17.75
C ALA A 123 -13.08 -1.71 18.73
N GLY A 124 -13.00 -0.43 18.32
CA GLY A 124 -12.61 0.68 19.18
C GLY A 124 -11.36 1.42 18.75
N ALA A 125 -11.00 1.35 17.46
CA ALA A 125 -10.01 2.25 16.89
C ALA A 125 -10.50 3.70 16.91
N ASP A 126 -9.63 4.64 17.29
CA ASP A 126 -9.92 6.07 17.32
C ASP A 126 -9.45 6.76 16.04
N ARG A 127 -8.52 6.17 15.30
CA ARG A 127 -7.91 6.72 14.08
C ARG A 127 -7.33 5.61 13.23
N VAL A 128 -7.28 5.85 11.92
CA VAL A 128 -6.59 5.00 10.94
C VAL A 128 -5.48 5.80 10.27
N LEU A 129 -4.29 5.23 10.17
CA LEU A 129 -3.19 5.71 9.36
C LEU A 129 -2.87 4.65 8.30
N THR A 130 -2.95 4.99 7.02
CA THR A 130 -2.77 4.04 5.92
C THR A 130 -2.06 4.67 4.72
N MET A 131 -1.66 3.84 3.75
CA MET A 131 -0.99 4.29 2.53
C MET A 131 -1.71 3.77 1.29
N ASP A 132 -1.85 4.63 0.28
CA ASP A 132 -2.40 4.34 -1.07
C ASP A 132 -3.62 3.41 -1.08
N LEU A 133 -4.71 3.86 -0.51
CA LEU A 133 -5.99 3.17 -0.64
C LEU A 133 -6.34 2.97 -2.11
N HIS A 134 -6.82 1.78 -2.48
CA HIS A 134 -7.19 1.44 -3.85
C HIS A 134 -8.10 2.50 -4.50
N ALA A 135 -8.99 3.08 -3.71
CA ALA A 135 -9.85 4.17 -4.12
C ALA A 135 -9.90 5.22 -3.01
N ASN A 136 -9.66 6.49 -3.34
CA ASN A 136 -9.56 7.58 -2.37
C ASN A 136 -10.85 7.77 -1.53
N GLN A 137 -12.02 7.45 -2.09
CA GLN A 137 -13.31 7.53 -1.40
C GLN A 137 -13.44 6.57 -0.20
N ILE A 138 -12.59 5.54 -0.09
CA ILE A 138 -12.58 4.62 1.06
C ILE A 138 -12.32 5.37 2.37
N GLN A 139 -11.62 6.52 2.34
CA GLN A 139 -11.47 7.39 3.51
C GLN A 139 -12.83 7.76 4.13
N GLY A 140 -13.86 7.97 3.30
CA GLY A 140 -15.22 8.27 3.75
C GLY A 140 -16.01 7.07 4.27
N PHE A 141 -15.45 5.84 4.24
CA PHE A 141 -16.10 4.66 4.80
C PHE A 141 -15.89 4.53 6.31
N PHE A 142 -14.85 5.17 6.82
CA PHE A 142 -14.59 5.23 8.25
C PHE A 142 -15.36 6.38 8.89
N ASN A 143 -15.92 6.15 10.08
CA ASN A 143 -16.54 7.19 10.91
C ASN A 143 -15.55 7.77 11.95
N ILE A 144 -14.28 7.47 11.80
CA ILE A 144 -13.14 7.97 12.57
C ILE A 144 -12.14 8.64 11.61
N PRO A 145 -11.25 9.52 12.11
CA PRO A 145 -10.24 10.16 11.27
C PRO A 145 -9.37 9.15 10.52
N VAL A 146 -9.08 9.45 9.26
CA VAL A 146 -8.19 8.67 8.40
C VAL A 146 -7.09 9.58 7.87
N ASP A 147 -5.85 9.25 8.19
CA ASP A 147 -4.67 9.85 7.59
C ASP A 147 -4.18 8.95 6.45
N HIS A 148 -4.30 9.45 5.23
CA HIS A 148 -4.01 8.69 4.01
C HIS A 148 -2.71 9.19 3.38
N LEU A 149 -1.63 8.43 3.57
CA LEU A 149 -0.31 8.71 3.00
C LEU A 149 -0.24 8.30 1.52
N GLN A 150 0.63 8.95 0.78
CA GLN A 150 0.86 8.66 -0.64
C GLN A 150 2.25 8.05 -0.85
N GLY A 151 2.33 6.75 -1.09
CA GLY A 151 3.55 6.02 -1.42
C GLY A 151 4.15 6.44 -2.76
N ALA A 152 3.31 6.96 -3.66
CA ALA A 152 3.75 7.49 -4.95
C ALA A 152 4.88 8.52 -4.85
N SER A 153 5.00 9.26 -3.73
CA SER A 153 6.10 10.20 -3.51
C SER A 153 7.43 9.50 -3.29
N LEU A 154 7.45 8.39 -2.55
CA LEU A 154 8.66 7.57 -2.35
C LEU A 154 9.14 6.97 -3.67
N LEU A 155 8.21 6.35 -4.41
CA LEU A 155 8.47 5.76 -5.72
C LEU A 155 8.98 6.82 -6.72
N ALA A 156 8.36 8.01 -6.74
CA ALA A 156 8.75 9.10 -7.62
C ALA A 156 10.15 9.65 -7.29
N ASN A 157 10.51 9.77 -6.03
CA ASN A 157 11.84 10.21 -5.62
C ASN A 157 12.91 9.23 -6.09
N HIS A 158 12.70 7.92 -5.86
CA HIS A 158 13.60 6.89 -6.35
C HIS A 158 13.76 6.92 -7.88
N MET A 159 12.65 7.04 -8.62
CA MET A 159 12.69 7.11 -10.07
C MET A 159 13.36 8.40 -10.56
N ARG A 160 13.19 9.54 -9.87
CA ARG A 160 13.85 10.80 -10.21
C ARG A 160 15.38 10.70 -10.07
N GLU A 161 15.86 10.05 -9.02
CA GLU A 161 17.29 9.77 -8.84
C GLU A 161 17.83 8.90 -9.99
N LYS A 162 17.06 7.86 -10.36
CA LYS A 162 17.41 6.96 -11.47
C LYS A 162 17.42 7.67 -12.84
N ILE A 163 16.48 8.56 -13.09
CA ILE A 163 16.37 9.37 -14.32
C ILE A 163 17.57 10.33 -14.45
N GLY A 164 18.05 10.91 -13.33
CA GLY A 164 19.26 11.72 -13.30
C GLY A 164 19.19 12.99 -14.18
N GLY A 165 17.99 13.56 -14.39
CA GLY A 165 17.77 14.75 -15.22
C GLY A 165 17.47 14.47 -16.70
N ASN A 166 17.54 13.22 -17.17
CA ASN A 166 17.23 12.83 -18.55
C ASN A 166 15.73 12.58 -18.76
N ASN A 167 14.88 13.54 -18.37
CA ASN A 167 13.43 13.36 -18.32
C ASN A 167 12.81 13.05 -19.70
N ASP A 168 13.40 13.57 -20.78
CA ASP A 168 12.92 13.36 -22.15
C ASP A 168 13.11 11.91 -22.64
N ASP A 169 14.04 11.15 -22.06
CA ASP A 169 14.26 9.76 -22.37
C ASP A 169 13.20 8.82 -21.73
N TYR A 170 12.42 9.35 -20.78
CA TYR A 170 11.44 8.58 -20.04
C TYR A 170 10.01 9.04 -20.32
N ILE A 171 9.07 8.11 -20.18
CA ILE A 171 7.64 8.38 -20.24
C ILE A 171 6.90 7.49 -19.25
N VAL A 172 5.95 8.07 -18.49
CA VAL A 172 5.03 7.29 -17.68
C VAL A 172 3.91 6.77 -18.57
N VAL A 173 3.55 5.51 -18.38
CA VAL A 173 2.45 4.89 -19.13
C VAL A 173 1.41 4.34 -18.16
N SER A 174 0.16 4.75 -18.32
CA SER A 174 -0.96 4.15 -17.62
C SER A 174 -1.29 2.79 -18.22
N PRO A 175 -1.28 1.70 -17.44
CA PRO A 175 -1.56 0.35 -17.93
C PRO A 175 -3.02 0.14 -18.34
N ASP A 176 -3.92 1.03 -17.91
CA ASP A 176 -5.35 1.04 -18.25
C ASP A 176 -5.97 2.44 -18.01
N LEU A 177 -7.27 2.58 -18.33
CA LEU A 177 -7.98 3.85 -18.17
C LEU A 177 -8.26 4.19 -16.68
N GLY A 178 -8.32 3.20 -15.80
CA GLY A 178 -8.57 3.39 -14.37
C GLY A 178 -7.40 4.04 -13.66
N SER A 179 -6.18 3.76 -14.09
CA SER A 179 -4.93 4.24 -13.49
C SER A 179 -4.44 5.58 -14.05
N VAL A 180 -5.16 6.23 -14.99
CA VAL A 180 -4.71 7.46 -15.68
C VAL A 180 -4.42 8.60 -14.72
N THR A 181 -5.28 8.85 -13.75
CA THR A 181 -5.08 9.95 -12.77
C THR A 181 -3.83 9.72 -11.94
N ARG A 182 -3.60 8.50 -11.46
CA ARG A 182 -2.41 8.10 -10.71
C ARG A 182 -1.16 8.29 -11.56
N SER A 183 -1.16 7.76 -12.78
CA SER A 183 -0.05 7.86 -13.72
C SER A 183 0.29 9.31 -14.08
N ARG A 184 -0.74 10.18 -14.26
CA ARG A 184 -0.56 11.61 -14.52
C ARG A 184 0.12 12.31 -13.35
N ASN A 185 -0.36 12.06 -12.13
CA ASN A 185 0.23 12.64 -10.93
C ASN A 185 1.69 12.19 -10.75
N PHE A 186 1.97 10.93 -11.03
CA PHE A 186 3.32 10.40 -10.98
C PHE A 186 4.23 11.03 -12.04
N ALA A 187 3.77 11.12 -13.30
CA ALA A 187 4.50 11.77 -14.39
C ALA A 187 4.85 13.23 -14.05
N SER A 188 3.87 13.97 -13.49
CA SER A 188 4.09 15.33 -13.02
C SER A 188 5.17 15.41 -11.92
N LYS A 189 5.16 14.48 -10.96
CA LYS A 189 6.15 14.44 -9.87
C LYS A 189 7.58 14.19 -10.38
N ILE A 190 7.76 13.38 -11.43
CA ILE A 190 9.08 13.07 -12.01
C ILE A 190 9.43 13.93 -13.22
N GLY A 191 8.52 14.81 -13.67
CA GLY A 191 8.76 15.74 -14.77
C GLY A 191 8.85 15.08 -16.16
N THR A 192 8.05 14.00 -16.42
CA THR A 192 8.03 13.29 -17.70
C THR A 192 6.67 13.39 -18.38
N GLY A 193 6.60 12.97 -19.66
CA GLY A 193 5.34 12.84 -20.39
C GLY A 193 4.49 11.67 -19.90
N LEU A 194 3.23 11.61 -20.39
CA LEU A 194 2.27 10.56 -20.12
C LEU A 194 1.78 9.93 -21.43
N ALA A 195 1.71 8.59 -21.45
CA ALA A 195 0.96 7.84 -22.46
C ALA A 195 -0.03 6.89 -21.77
N ILE A 196 -0.99 6.37 -22.51
CA ILE A 196 -2.08 5.54 -21.98
C ILE A 196 -2.24 4.31 -22.85
N ILE A 197 -2.42 3.15 -22.25
CA ILE A 197 -2.84 1.93 -22.92
C ILE A 197 -4.36 1.85 -22.87
N ASP A 198 -5.02 2.01 -24.04
CA ASP A 198 -6.46 1.79 -24.20
C ASP A 198 -6.69 0.32 -24.63
N LYS A 199 -7.28 -0.44 -23.72
CA LYS A 199 -7.63 -1.85 -23.94
C LYS A 199 -9.08 -1.93 -24.35
N ARG A 200 -9.34 -2.39 -25.59
CA ARG A 200 -10.69 -2.62 -26.07
C ARG A 200 -10.93 -4.11 -26.29
N ARG A 201 -11.98 -4.62 -25.67
CA ARG A 201 -12.53 -5.96 -25.97
C ARG A 201 -13.75 -5.77 -26.88
N PRO A 202 -13.62 -5.86 -28.21
CA PRO A 202 -14.73 -5.63 -29.11
C PRO A 202 -15.85 -6.69 -28.98
N LYS A 203 -15.53 -7.91 -28.53
CA LYS A 203 -16.50 -9.01 -28.25
C LYS A 203 -15.88 -10.00 -27.25
N ALA A 204 -16.74 -10.78 -26.57
CA ALA A 204 -16.30 -11.93 -25.78
C ALA A 204 -15.53 -12.92 -26.70
N ASN A 205 -14.37 -13.41 -26.26
CA ASN A 205 -13.46 -14.32 -27.00
C ASN A 205 -12.71 -13.73 -28.22
N VAL A 206 -12.63 -12.40 -28.38
CA VAL A 206 -11.76 -11.76 -29.35
C VAL A 206 -10.49 -11.26 -28.70
N CYS A 207 -9.34 -11.38 -29.39
CA CYS A 207 -8.05 -10.85 -28.93
C CYS A 207 -8.19 -9.38 -28.49
N GLU A 208 -7.61 -9.07 -27.34
CA GLU A 208 -7.60 -7.73 -26.76
C GLU A 208 -6.79 -6.79 -27.67
N VAL A 209 -7.44 -5.78 -28.25
CA VAL A 209 -6.76 -4.76 -29.05
C VAL A 209 -6.23 -3.72 -28.09
N MET A 210 -4.90 -3.56 -28.05
CA MET A 210 -4.22 -2.53 -27.27
C MET A 210 -3.84 -1.37 -28.19
N ASN A 211 -4.40 -0.20 -27.97
CA ASN A 211 -3.97 1.04 -28.58
C ASN A 211 -3.15 1.85 -27.57
N ILE A 212 -2.02 2.40 -28.04
CA ILE A 212 -1.19 3.29 -27.23
C ILE A 212 -1.50 4.72 -27.65
N ILE A 213 -2.00 5.51 -26.70
CA ILE A 213 -2.26 6.93 -26.89
C ILE A 213 -1.07 7.69 -26.30
N GLY A 214 -0.31 8.38 -27.16
CA GLY A 214 0.97 8.99 -26.83
C GLY A 214 2.12 8.28 -27.53
N ASP A 215 3.34 8.84 -27.43
CA ASP A 215 4.53 8.32 -28.10
C ASP A 215 5.53 7.74 -27.10
N ALA A 216 5.68 6.42 -27.12
CA ALA A 216 6.64 5.68 -26.31
C ALA A 216 7.86 5.20 -27.12
N LYS A 217 7.91 5.49 -28.44
CA LYS A 217 8.94 5.00 -29.33
C LYS A 217 10.32 5.54 -28.94
N GLY A 218 11.26 4.63 -28.76
CA GLY A 218 12.64 4.96 -28.37
C GLY A 218 12.79 5.38 -26.92
N LYS A 219 11.71 5.42 -26.12
CA LYS A 219 11.74 5.86 -24.72
C LYS A 219 11.83 4.70 -23.74
N LYS A 220 12.25 5.01 -22.53
CA LYS A 220 12.16 4.14 -21.35
C LYS A 220 10.82 4.39 -20.68
N VAL A 221 10.06 3.33 -20.46
CA VAL A 221 8.69 3.41 -19.95
C VAL A 221 8.64 3.10 -18.46
N ILE A 222 7.83 3.86 -17.73
CA ILE A 222 7.51 3.59 -16.32
C ILE A 222 6.01 3.32 -16.22
N LEU A 223 5.65 2.08 -15.89
CA LEU A 223 4.29 1.68 -15.56
C LEU A 223 4.03 1.93 -14.07
N VAL A 224 2.88 2.51 -13.72
CA VAL A 224 2.55 2.85 -12.32
C VAL A 224 1.19 2.31 -11.94
N ASP A 225 1.14 1.60 -10.81
CA ASP A 225 -0.11 1.11 -10.23
C ASP A 225 -0.11 1.25 -8.70
N ASP A 226 -1.27 1.04 -8.02
CA ASP A 226 -1.32 0.97 -6.55
C ASP A 226 -0.81 -0.37 -6.04
N MET A 227 -1.12 -1.44 -6.75
CA MET A 227 -0.72 -2.79 -6.33
C MET A 227 -0.40 -3.69 -7.52
N ILE A 228 0.47 -4.65 -7.27
CA ILE A 228 0.70 -5.77 -8.17
C ILE A 228 0.14 -7.03 -7.50
N ASP A 229 -1.02 -7.50 -8.02
CA ASP A 229 -1.64 -8.74 -7.56
C ASP A 229 -1.13 -9.93 -8.40
N THR A 230 -1.82 -10.33 -9.46
CA THR A 230 -1.42 -11.45 -10.31
C THR A 230 -0.43 -11.05 -11.41
N ALA A 231 -0.08 -9.79 -11.53
CA ALA A 231 0.79 -9.16 -12.51
C ALA A 231 0.34 -9.30 -13.98
N GLY A 232 -0.80 -9.92 -14.28
CA GLY A 232 -1.23 -10.15 -15.67
C GLY A 232 -1.37 -8.89 -16.48
N THR A 233 -2.12 -7.90 -15.97
CA THR A 233 -2.34 -6.60 -16.63
C THR A 233 -1.03 -5.86 -16.86
N LEU A 234 -0.18 -5.82 -15.83
CA LEU A 234 1.10 -5.11 -15.87
C LEU A 234 2.07 -5.72 -16.88
N CYS A 235 2.24 -7.05 -16.86
CA CYS A 235 3.17 -7.74 -17.76
C CYS A 235 2.70 -7.69 -19.22
N ASN A 236 1.38 -7.84 -19.46
CA ASN A 236 0.83 -7.69 -20.81
C ASN A 236 1.02 -6.27 -21.35
N ALA A 237 0.85 -5.25 -20.50
CA ALA A 237 1.11 -3.86 -20.85
C ALA A 237 2.59 -3.63 -21.19
N ALA A 238 3.51 -4.17 -20.38
CA ALA A 238 4.94 -4.05 -20.60
C ALA A 238 5.38 -4.70 -21.94
N ASN A 239 4.93 -5.92 -22.21
CA ASN A 239 5.24 -6.61 -23.46
C ASN A 239 4.69 -5.86 -24.69
N ALA A 240 3.42 -5.42 -24.63
CA ALA A 240 2.81 -4.70 -25.72
C ALA A 240 3.49 -3.37 -26.03
N ILE A 241 3.97 -2.66 -25.01
CA ILE A 241 4.62 -1.35 -25.21
C ILE A 241 6.02 -1.49 -25.78
N VAL A 242 6.70 -2.61 -25.53
CA VAL A 242 7.96 -2.94 -26.20
C VAL A 242 7.69 -3.36 -27.65
N GLU A 243 6.80 -4.33 -27.86
CA GLU A 243 6.54 -4.93 -29.16
C GLU A 243 5.85 -3.97 -30.16
N LYS A 244 4.87 -3.21 -29.69
CA LYS A 244 4.05 -2.32 -30.53
C LYS A 244 4.36 -0.85 -30.36
N GLY A 245 4.75 -0.44 -29.13
CA GLY A 245 5.08 0.93 -28.79
C GLY A 245 6.52 1.33 -29.08
N GLY A 246 7.41 0.36 -29.32
CA GLY A 246 8.83 0.61 -29.60
C GLY A 246 9.60 1.16 -28.41
N ALA A 247 9.16 0.91 -27.19
CA ALA A 247 9.90 1.26 -25.97
C ALA A 247 11.21 0.48 -25.88
N THR A 248 12.26 1.11 -25.36
CA THR A 248 13.59 0.49 -25.23
C THR A 248 13.75 -0.29 -23.93
N GLU A 249 13.14 0.18 -22.86
CA GLU A 249 13.15 -0.45 -21.54
C GLU A 249 11.81 -0.20 -20.84
N VAL A 250 11.41 -1.12 -19.95
CA VAL A 250 10.20 -0.97 -19.15
C VAL A 250 10.53 -1.16 -17.67
N TYR A 251 10.11 -0.20 -16.88
CA TYR A 251 10.13 -0.20 -15.41
C TYR A 251 8.70 -0.24 -14.90
N ALA A 252 8.49 -0.77 -13.71
CA ALA A 252 7.20 -0.74 -13.05
C ALA A 252 7.35 -0.23 -11.62
N CYS A 253 6.37 0.52 -11.13
CA CYS A 253 6.30 1.01 -9.77
C CYS A 253 4.93 0.68 -9.18
N ALA A 254 4.91 0.12 -7.97
CA ALA A 254 3.67 -0.09 -7.23
C ALA A 254 3.91 0.01 -5.71
N THR A 255 2.88 0.50 -5.00
CA THR A 255 2.93 0.63 -3.54
C THR A 255 2.79 -0.73 -2.86
N HIS A 256 1.87 -1.59 -3.33
CA HIS A 256 1.53 -2.83 -2.64
C HIS A 256 1.95 -4.07 -3.43
N ALA A 257 2.84 -4.85 -2.84
CA ALA A 257 3.35 -6.11 -3.38
C ALA A 257 2.47 -7.29 -2.97
N VAL A 258 1.24 -7.40 -3.51
CA VAL A 258 0.33 -8.52 -3.20
C VAL A 258 0.90 -9.83 -3.74
N LEU A 259 1.40 -9.85 -4.97
CA LEU A 259 2.16 -10.91 -5.63
C LEU A 259 1.51 -12.29 -5.48
N SER A 260 0.22 -12.39 -5.82
CA SER A 260 -0.53 -13.63 -5.72
C SER A 260 -0.41 -14.50 -6.97
N GLY A 261 -0.69 -15.79 -6.79
CA GLY A 261 -0.69 -16.78 -7.87
C GLY A 261 0.64 -16.82 -8.63
N SER A 262 0.59 -16.71 -9.95
CA SER A 262 1.76 -16.75 -10.84
C SER A 262 2.42 -15.38 -11.10
N ALA A 263 2.25 -14.40 -10.19
CA ALA A 263 2.79 -13.06 -10.39
C ALA A 263 4.30 -13.05 -10.61
N ILE A 264 5.04 -13.78 -9.79
CA ILE A 264 6.51 -13.86 -9.87
C ILE A 264 6.97 -14.41 -11.24
N GLU A 265 6.41 -15.54 -11.66
CA GLU A 265 6.74 -16.15 -12.96
C GLU A 265 6.43 -15.20 -14.12
N ARG A 266 5.28 -14.52 -14.08
CA ARG A 266 4.89 -13.55 -15.11
C ARG A 266 5.85 -12.37 -15.18
N ILE A 267 6.22 -11.80 -14.04
CA ILE A 267 7.17 -10.67 -13.96
C ILE A 267 8.53 -11.12 -14.49
N GLN A 268 9.00 -12.28 -14.07
CA GLN A 268 10.29 -12.82 -14.48
C GLN A 268 10.39 -13.01 -16.00
N ASN A 269 9.30 -13.49 -16.63
CA ASN A 269 9.20 -13.75 -18.07
C ASN A 269 8.75 -12.54 -18.89
N SER A 270 8.48 -11.38 -18.28
CA SER A 270 8.03 -10.17 -18.97
C SER A 270 9.18 -9.29 -19.43
N ALA A 271 8.86 -8.32 -20.29
CA ALA A 271 9.79 -7.26 -20.72
C ALA A 271 10.14 -6.26 -19.60
N ILE A 272 9.58 -6.37 -18.41
CA ILE A 272 9.90 -5.49 -17.28
C ILE A 272 11.33 -5.76 -16.83
N LYS A 273 12.13 -4.69 -16.83
CA LYS A 273 13.54 -4.72 -16.38
C LYS A 273 13.65 -4.65 -14.87
N GLU A 274 12.83 -3.84 -14.23
CA GLU A 274 12.81 -3.64 -12.79
C GLU A 274 11.41 -3.27 -12.30
N VAL A 275 11.07 -3.77 -11.13
CA VAL A 275 9.85 -3.45 -10.39
C VAL A 275 10.24 -2.81 -9.07
N VAL A 276 9.87 -1.54 -8.88
CA VAL A 276 10.08 -0.81 -7.63
C VAL A 276 8.80 -0.92 -6.78
N LEU A 277 8.95 -1.46 -5.60
CA LEU A 277 7.87 -1.74 -4.65
C LEU A 277 8.12 -1.04 -3.32
N LEU A 278 7.08 -0.84 -2.53
CA LEU A 278 7.21 -0.45 -1.14
C LEU A 278 6.99 -1.68 -0.24
N ASP A 279 7.57 -1.67 0.96
CA ASP A 279 7.46 -2.76 1.94
C ASP A 279 6.16 -2.72 2.76
N THR A 280 5.11 -2.12 2.22
CA THR A 280 3.75 -2.10 2.81
C THR A 280 3.17 -3.50 3.03
N ILE A 281 3.60 -4.46 2.22
CA ILE A 281 3.36 -5.89 2.34
C ILE A 281 4.73 -6.56 2.33
N PRO A 282 5.08 -7.40 3.30
CA PRO A 282 6.35 -8.10 3.29
C PRO A 282 6.42 -9.06 2.10
N VAL A 283 7.53 -9.01 1.37
CA VAL A 283 7.81 -9.95 0.28
C VAL A 283 8.65 -11.09 0.84
N PRO A 284 8.11 -12.32 0.93
CA PRO A 284 8.85 -13.47 1.44
C PRO A 284 10.08 -13.77 0.57
N LYS A 285 11.13 -14.33 1.19
CA LYS A 285 12.41 -14.62 0.51
C LYS A 285 12.25 -15.48 -0.74
N GLU A 286 11.32 -16.42 -0.72
CA GLU A 286 11.01 -17.31 -1.84
C GLU A 286 10.34 -16.60 -3.02
N LYS A 287 9.80 -15.40 -2.81
CA LYS A 287 9.22 -14.55 -3.86
C LYS A 287 10.17 -13.45 -4.34
N MET A 288 11.33 -13.30 -3.69
CA MET A 288 12.32 -12.30 -4.11
C MET A 288 12.99 -12.72 -5.41
N ILE A 289 13.02 -11.80 -6.36
CA ILE A 289 13.72 -11.96 -7.66
C ILE A 289 14.61 -10.74 -7.93
N ASP A 290 15.60 -10.88 -8.78
CA ASP A 290 16.60 -9.83 -9.09
C ASP A 290 15.98 -8.55 -9.70
N LYS A 291 14.76 -8.66 -10.23
CA LYS A 291 14.02 -7.52 -10.77
C LYS A 291 13.38 -6.62 -9.70
N PHE A 292 13.37 -7.02 -8.42
CA PHE A 292 12.71 -6.26 -7.36
C PHE A 292 13.65 -5.31 -6.64
N THR A 293 13.23 -4.05 -6.56
CA THR A 293 13.78 -3.03 -5.66
C THR A 293 12.68 -2.66 -4.66
N ILE A 294 12.93 -2.89 -3.36
CA ILE A 294 11.95 -2.62 -2.30
C ILE A 294 12.40 -1.43 -1.48
N LEU A 295 11.54 -0.41 -1.38
CA LEU A 295 11.81 0.82 -0.64
C LEU A 295 11.08 0.80 0.72
N PRO A 296 11.72 1.28 1.80
CA PRO A 296 11.14 1.26 3.12
C PRO A 296 10.09 2.37 3.30
N VAL A 297 8.94 2.03 3.90
CA VAL A 297 7.90 3.00 4.28
C VAL A 297 8.01 3.47 5.74
N ALA A 298 8.79 2.79 6.56
CA ALA A 298 8.91 3.07 7.98
C ALA A 298 9.22 4.53 8.31
N PRO A 299 10.16 5.24 7.64
CA PRO A 299 10.42 6.65 7.93
C PRO A 299 9.20 7.55 7.71
N THR A 300 8.41 7.28 6.65
CA THR A 300 7.20 8.05 6.31
C THR A 300 6.11 7.83 7.37
N PHE A 301 5.89 6.59 7.79
CA PHE A 301 4.93 6.28 8.86
C PHE A 301 5.38 6.84 10.21
N ALA A 302 6.67 6.79 10.54
CA ALA A 302 7.21 7.37 11.77
C ALA A 302 6.98 8.88 11.83
N GLU A 303 7.24 9.62 10.75
CA GLU A 303 6.96 11.05 10.67
C GLU A 303 5.46 11.34 10.83
N ALA A 304 4.59 10.53 10.21
CA ALA A 304 3.15 10.64 10.36
C ALA A 304 2.70 10.42 11.81
N ILE A 305 3.21 9.40 12.48
CA ILE A 305 2.92 9.09 13.89
C ILE A 305 3.38 10.25 14.79
N ALA A 306 4.58 10.78 14.58
CA ALA A 306 5.10 11.92 15.33
C ALA A 306 4.20 13.17 15.15
N ARG A 307 3.65 13.39 13.95
CA ARG A 307 2.71 14.49 13.69
C ARG A 307 1.36 14.28 14.36
N ILE A 308 0.80 13.07 14.29
CA ILE A 308 -0.44 12.70 14.99
C ILE A 308 -0.31 12.95 16.50
N TYR A 309 0.80 12.52 17.08
CA TYR A 309 1.03 12.68 18.52
C TYR A 309 1.22 14.14 18.93
N ASN A 310 1.87 14.96 18.10
CA ASN A 310 2.16 16.36 18.38
C ASN A 310 1.14 17.34 17.81
N ASP A 311 -0.03 16.88 17.31
CA ASP A 311 -1.08 17.68 16.63
C ASP A 311 -0.55 18.58 15.52
N LYS A 312 0.45 18.11 14.77
CA LYS A 312 1.04 18.85 13.65
C LYS A 312 0.28 18.57 12.34
N PRO A 313 0.08 19.58 11.48
CA PRO A 313 -0.60 19.37 10.21
C PRO A 313 0.15 18.47 9.26
N PHE A 314 -0.57 17.61 8.54
CA PHE A 314 -0.01 16.66 7.55
C PHE A 314 0.45 17.33 6.27
N THR A 315 -0.26 18.36 5.79
CA THR A 315 0.00 19.07 4.54
C THR A 315 1.42 19.60 4.40
N ALA A 316 2.07 19.93 5.52
CA ALA A 316 3.45 20.41 5.51
C ALA A 316 4.52 19.34 5.18
N ALA A 317 4.16 18.05 5.29
CA ALA A 317 5.10 16.95 5.07
C ALA A 317 4.69 16.02 3.91
N PHE A 318 3.39 15.91 3.63
CA PHE A 318 2.83 14.91 2.72
C PHE A 318 1.93 15.51 1.63
N GLY A 319 1.77 16.85 1.60
CA GLY A 319 0.97 17.60 0.62
C GLY A 319 1.60 17.78 -0.76
#